data_faadebfe77b9873bcf7d03dccd916a60
#
_entry.id   faadebfe77b9873bcf7d03dccd916a60
#
_cell.length_a   1.000
_cell.length_b   1.000
_cell.length_c   1.000
_cell.angle_alpha   90.00
_cell.angle_beta   90.00
_cell.angle_gamma   90.00
#
_symmetry.space_group_name_H-M   'P 1'
#
loop_
_entity.id
_entity.type
_entity.pdbx_description
1 polymer ?
#
loop_
_entity_poly.entity_id
_entity_poly.type
_entity_poly.pdbx_seq_one_letter_code
_entity_poly.pdbx_strand_id
1 'polypeptide(L)'
;MNRYLWTMILAFTVSLTASAQLYQPGEVLSYRVSYKARLFPNTEVATVDVRTTLDTLYGRPHYKVHGRGVTMPAYRWFFTVDDSYYIWVDTLNNRTNRFASDIHEGSYTFRSEYLYDRANGVVNTRWQKKQLPERSKTMQISERGMDPVSLYFNLRSEASNSFREGESRRLEMVLEDTVRYLEFRFVGREVKRIPKMGKFRTLKFKCQIGTSDGFSFTDGTEFSIWITDDDNKFPVYLESPIRIGSICAYISKCTGLKYPLESLVKR
;
A
#
# COMPACT_ATOMS: atom_id res chain seq x y z
N MET A 1 -7.10 -70.86 11.09
CA MET A 1 -7.45 -70.19 9.80
C MET A 1 -7.67 -68.72 10.13
N ASN A 2 -6.56 -67.93 10.13
CA ASN A 2 -6.53 -66.54 10.60
C ASN A 2 -6.76 -65.59 9.42
N ARG A 3 -7.80 -64.77 9.55
CA ARG A 3 -8.05 -63.67 8.62
C ARG A 3 -7.60 -62.38 9.33
N TYR A 4 -6.46 -61.85 8.90
CA TYR A 4 -6.00 -60.51 9.30
C TYR A 4 -6.74 -59.42 8.53
N LEU A 5 -7.54 -58.64 9.24
CA LEU A 5 -8.21 -57.46 8.74
C LEU A 5 -7.23 -56.29 8.82
N TRP A 6 -6.68 -55.87 7.68
CA TRP A 6 -5.88 -54.66 7.57
C TRP A 6 -6.80 -53.46 7.48
N THR A 7 -6.93 -52.72 8.59
CA THR A 7 -7.58 -51.41 8.58
C THR A 7 -6.56 -50.37 8.13
N MET A 8 -6.68 -49.93 6.89
CA MET A 8 -5.90 -48.86 6.28
C MET A 8 -6.47 -47.51 6.77
N ILE A 9 -5.86 -46.90 7.80
CA ILE A 9 -6.16 -45.53 8.21
C ILE A 9 -5.53 -44.60 7.17
N LEU A 10 -6.38 -44.09 6.29
CA LEU A 10 -6.02 -43.04 5.34
C LEU A 10 -6.00 -41.70 6.13
N ALA A 11 -4.84 -41.31 6.63
CA ALA A 11 -4.64 -39.99 7.20
C ALA A 11 -4.71 -38.95 6.08
N PHE A 12 -5.88 -38.35 5.91
CA PHE A 12 -6.04 -37.17 5.05
C PHE A 12 -5.34 -36.00 5.73
N THR A 13 -4.07 -35.79 5.44
CA THR A 13 -3.40 -34.52 5.79
C THR A 13 -3.95 -33.43 4.90
N VAL A 14 -4.96 -32.72 5.38
CA VAL A 14 -5.38 -31.46 4.79
C VAL A 14 -4.23 -30.49 5.03
N SER A 15 -3.38 -30.32 4.02
CA SER A 15 -2.41 -29.22 3.98
C SER A 15 -3.21 -27.93 3.86
N LEU A 16 -3.57 -27.34 5.00
CA LEU A 16 -3.98 -25.94 5.03
C LEU A 16 -2.76 -25.13 4.56
N THR A 17 -2.75 -24.74 3.31
CA THR A 17 -1.88 -23.67 2.82
C THR A 17 -2.30 -22.40 3.54
N ALA A 18 -1.79 -22.19 4.74
CA ALA A 18 -1.92 -20.93 5.43
C ALA A 18 -1.34 -19.87 4.50
N SER A 19 -2.19 -19.01 3.96
CA SER A 19 -1.73 -17.82 3.25
C SER A 19 -0.74 -17.10 4.17
N ALA A 20 0.48 -16.88 3.70
CA ALA A 20 1.48 -16.21 4.52
C ALA A 20 0.92 -14.87 4.99
N GLN A 21 0.81 -14.70 6.31
CA GLN A 21 0.32 -13.44 6.87
C GLN A 21 1.28 -12.32 6.47
N LEU A 22 0.81 -11.35 5.70
CA LEU A 22 1.62 -10.25 5.19
C LEU A 22 1.80 -9.13 6.20
N TYR A 23 0.93 -9.09 7.21
CA TYR A 23 0.86 -8.02 8.19
C TYR A 23 1.24 -8.53 9.57
N GLN A 24 1.84 -7.65 10.37
CA GLN A 24 2.17 -7.93 11.77
C GLN A 24 1.49 -6.87 12.65
N PRO A 25 0.59 -7.25 13.57
CA PRO A 25 0.07 -6.34 14.58
C PRO A 25 1.22 -5.77 15.41
N GLY A 26 1.23 -4.43 15.58
CA GLY A 26 2.32 -3.72 16.22
C GLY A 26 3.40 -3.20 15.24
N GLU A 27 3.32 -3.52 13.94
CA GLU A 27 4.19 -2.91 12.94
C GLU A 27 3.94 -1.40 12.87
N VAL A 28 5.03 -0.63 12.90
CA VAL A 28 5.02 0.82 12.71
C VAL A 28 6.11 1.20 11.71
N LEU A 29 5.69 1.84 10.61
CA LEU A 29 6.56 2.39 9.59
C LEU A 29 6.38 3.92 9.59
N SER A 30 7.46 4.67 9.86
CA SER A 30 7.44 6.14 9.84
C SER A 30 8.26 6.67 8.69
N TYR A 31 7.70 7.63 7.97
CA TYR A 31 8.33 8.25 6.80
C TYR A 31 8.52 9.75 7.01
N ARG A 32 9.55 10.29 6.37
CA ARG A 32 9.76 11.71 6.14
C ARG A 32 9.40 12.02 4.71
N VAL A 33 8.61 13.07 4.52
CA VAL A 33 8.26 13.59 3.20
C VAL A 33 9.07 14.85 2.97
N SER A 34 9.78 14.91 1.86
CA SER A 34 10.61 16.04 1.48
C SER A 34 10.27 16.55 0.10
N TYR A 35 10.36 17.87 -0.05
CA TYR A 35 10.35 18.55 -1.33
C TYR A 35 11.78 18.66 -1.85
N LYS A 36 11.99 18.26 -3.10
CA LYS A 36 13.27 18.29 -3.78
C LYS A 36 13.14 19.11 -5.06
N ALA A 37 13.84 20.21 -5.15
CA ALA A 37 13.92 21.03 -6.34
C ALA A 37 15.40 21.41 -6.64
N ARG A 38 15.69 21.65 -7.93
CA ARG A 38 17.08 21.87 -8.40
C ARG A 38 17.80 23.02 -7.71
N LEU A 39 17.07 24.08 -7.33
CA LEU A 39 17.61 25.30 -6.74
C LEU A 39 17.37 25.42 -5.23
N PHE A 40 16.74 24.42 -4.62
CA PHE A 40 16.40 24.43 -3.20
C PHE A 40 16.96 23.19 -2.51
N PRO A 41 17.47 23.31 -1.27
CA PRO A 41 17.88 22.14 -0.50
C PRO A 41 16.68 21.20 -0.27
N ASN A 42 16.96 19.91 -0.18
CA ASN A 42 15.95 18.92 0.19
C ASN A 42 15.39 19.29 1.57
N THR A 43 14.11 19.64 1.61
CA THR A 43 13.46 20.12 2.83
C THR A 43 12.40 19.13 3.28
N GLU A 44 12.56 18.59 4.48
CA GLU A 44 11.52 17.75 5.11
C GLU A 44 10.33 18.63 5.48
N VAL A 45 9.16 18.33 4.89
CA VAL A 45 7.96 19.18 5.04
C VAL A 45 6.80 18.48 5.74
N ALA A 46 6.79 17.13 5.74
CA ALA A 46 5.73 16.35 6.37
C ALA A 46 6.26 15.02 6.90
N THR A 47 5.44 14.36 7.70
CA THR A 47 5.65 13.00 8.19
C THR A 47 4.46 12.12 7.83
N VAL A 48 4.72 10.82 7.63
CA VAL A 48 3.68 9.81 7.50
C VAL A 48 3.98 8.68 8.46
N ASP A 49 3.01 8.31 9.28
CA ASP A 49 3.06 7.12 10.12
C ASP A 49 2.06 6.09 9.61
N VAL A 50 2.51 4.85 9.45
CA VAL A 50 1.67 3.70 9.10
C VAL A 50 1.73 2.70 10.24
N ARG A 51 0.57 2.35 10.80
CA ARG A 51 0.42 1.45 11.96
C ARG A 51 -0.50 0.31 11.64
N THR A 52 -0.09 -0.90 11.96
CA THR A 52 -0.91 -2.10 11.82
C THR A 52 -1.37 -2.59 13.19
N THR A 53 -2.67 -2.80 13.34
CA THR A 53 -3.30 -3.35 14.54
C THR A 53 -4.26 -4.49 14.16
N LEU A 54 -4.78 -5.20 15.15
CA LEU A 54 -5.94 -6.09 14.95
C LEU A 54 -7.22 -5.33 15.24
N ASP A 55 -8.26 -5.62 14.45
CA ASP A 55 -9.62 -5.11 14.62
C ASP A 55 -10.62 -6.19 14.20
N THR A 56 -11.88 -6.00 14.51
CA THR A 56 -12.96 -6.89 14.11
C THR A 56 -13.88 -6.18 13.11
N LEU A 57 -14.06 -6.79 11.94
CA LEU A 57 -15.01 -6.33 10.93
C LEU A 57 -15.95 -7.48 10.55
N TYR A 58 -17.27 -7.26 10.63
CA TYR A 58 -18.31 -8.29 10.38
C TYR A 58 -18.11 -9.59 11.19
N GLY A 59 -17.71 -9.46 12.48
CA GLY A 59 -17.44 -10.60 13.36
C GLY A 59 -16.19 -11.42 13.03
N ARG A 60 -15.33 -10.94 12.14
CA ARG A 60 -14.08 -11.62 11.73
C ARG A 60 -12.87 -10.78 12.07
N PRO A 61 -11.72 -11.40 12.42
CA PRO A 61 -10.48 -10.66 12.66
C PRO A 61 -9.94 -10.08 11.36
N HIS A 62 -9.52 -8.81 11.43
CA HIS A 62 -8.90 -8.07 10.34
C HIS A 62 -7.64 -7.37 10.83
N TYR A 63 -6.65 -7.25 9.97
CA TYR A 63 -5.59 -6.27 10.15
C TYR A 63 -6.15 -4.91 9.79
N LYS A 64 -6.12 -3.98 10.74
CA LYS A 64 -6.41 -2.57 10.51
C LYS A 64 -5.10 -1.84 10.32
N VAL A 65 -4.90 -1.31 9.13
CA VAL A 65 -3.75 -0.45 8.82
C VAL A 65 -4.24 0.99 8.80
N HIS A 66 -3.59 1.84 9.58
CA HIS A 66 -3.85 3.27 9.63
C HIS A 66 -2.60 4.02 9.17
N GLY A 67 -2.72 4.73 8.05
CA GLY A 67 -1.73 5.68 7.57
C GLY A 67 -2.18 7.11 7.88
N ARG A 68 -1.31 7.92 8.53
CA ARG A 68 -1.58 9.33 8.76
C ARG A 68 -0.42 10.18 8.27
N GLY A 69 -0.73 11.14 7.39
CA GLY A 69 0.20 12.13 6.87
C GLY A 69 -0.07 13.50 7.46
N VAL A 70 0.96 14.16 8.02
CA VAL A 70 0.82 15.50 8.60
C VAL A 70 1.95 16.42 8.19
N THR A 71 1.61 17.66 7.86
CA THR A 71 2.61 18.73 7.65
C THR A 71 3.34 19.02 8.94
N MET A 72 4.67 19.13 8.88
CA MET A 72 5.49 19.50 10.03
C MET A 72 5.13 20.91 10.52
N PRO A 73 5.16 21.17 11.85
CA PRO A 73 4.72 22.44 12.42
C PRO A 73 5.34 23.67 11.76
N ALA A 74 6.63 23.59 11.40
CA ALA A 74 7.36 24.70 10.78
C ALA A 74 6.83 25.12 9.40
N TYR A 75 6.03 24.28 8.73
CA TYR A 75 5.49 24.54 7.39
C TYR A 75 3.97 24.69 7.33
N ARG A 76 3.26 24.54 8.46
CA ARG A 76 1.79 24.65 8.52
C ARG A 76 1.24 26.02 8.12
N TRP A 77 2.04 27.07 8.27
CA TRP A 77 1.67 28.42 7.85
C TRP A 77 1.56 28.57 6.33
N PHE A 78 2.26 27.72 5.58
CA PHE A 78 2.27 27.71 4.12
C PHE A 78 1.29 26.69 3.56
N PHE A 79 1.29 25.46 4.09
CA PHE A 79 0.44 24.37 3.64
C PHE A 79 0.13 23.41 4.78
N THR A 80 -1.15 23.13 5.00
CA THR A 80 -1.58 22.23 6.08
C THR A 80 -2.14 20.95 5.45
N VAL A 81 -1.58 19.81 5.85
CA VAL A 81 -2.09 18.46 5.57
C VAL A 81 -2.29 17.76 6.91
N ASP A 82 -3.41 17.10 7.09
CA ASP A 82 -3.68 16.14 8.14
C ASP A 82 -4.62 15.06 7.56
N ASP A 83 -4.02 14.11 6.85
CA ASP A 83 -4.74 13.08 6.13
C ASP A 83 -4.64 11.75 6.84
N SER A 84 -5.76 11.07 6.96
CA SER A 84 -5.85 9.72 7.53
C SER A 84 -6.48 8.75 6.53
N TYR A 85 -5.86 7.58 6.41
CA TYR A 85 -6.31 6.47 5.58
C TYR A 85 -6.37 5.19 6.40
N TYR A 86 -7.42 4.42 6.21
CA TYR A 86 -7.66 3.17 6.93
C TYR A 86 -8.02 2.06 5.95
N ILE A 87 -7.42 0.88 6.14
CA ILE A 87 -7.85 -0.35 5.47
C ILE A 87 -8.09 -1.45 6.50
N TRP A 88 -9.07 -2.30 6.22
CA TRP A 88 -9.32 -3.54 6.96
C TRP A 88 -9.09 -4.71 6.03
N VAL A 89 -8.04 -5.46 6.31
CA VAL A 89 -7.57 -6.59 5.52
C VAL A 89 -7.92 -7.88 6.25
N ASP A 90 -8.65 -8.76 5.61
CA ASP A 90 -9.01 -10.07 6.15
C ASP A 90 -7.75 -10.89 6.46
N THR A 91 -7.66 -11.43 7.69
CA THR A 91 -6.47 -12.16 8.16
C THR A 91 -6.28 -13.53 7.48
N LEU A 92 -7.32 -14.07 6.83
CA LEU A 92 -7.27 -15.39 6.20
C LEU A 92 -6.80 -15.32 4.74
N ASN A 93 -7.25 -14.30 4.00
CA ASN A 93 -7.03 -14.22 2.55
C ASN A 93 -6.24 -12.98 2.11
N ASN A 94 -5.86 -12.10 3.05
CA ASN A 94 -5.13 -10.84 2.81
C ASN A 94 -5.87 -9.87 1.84
N ARG A 95 -7.19 -9.97 1.74
CA ARG A 95 -8.01 -9.06 0.91
C ARG A 95 -8.58 -7.94 1.74
N THR A 96 -8.55 -6.73 1.20
CA THR A 96 -9.21 -5.59 1.82
C THR A 96 -10.71 -5.71 1.68
N ASN A 97 -11.43 -5.59 2.80
CA ASN A 97 -12.89 -5.61 2.85
C ASN A 97 -13.48 -4.22 3.11
N ARG A 98 -12.69 -3.30 3.65
CA ARG A 98 -13.09 -1.91 3.87
C ARG A 98 -11.91 -0.99 3.73
N PHE A 99 -12.13 0.15 3.08
CA PHE A 99 -11.24 1.30 3.04
C PHE A 99 -11.98 2.54 3.55
N ALA A 100 -11.29 3.45 4.22
CA ALA A 100 -11.81 4.77 4.56
C ALA A 100 -10.72 5.81 4.50
N SER A 101 -11.07 7.04 4.15
CA SER A 101 -10.18 8.21 4.20
C SER A 101 -10.85 9.40 4.85
N ASP A 102 -10.04 10.21 5.55
CA ASP A 102 -10.41 11.52 6.08
C ASP A 102 -9.26 12.48 5.77
N ILE A 103 -9.47 13.37 4.82
CA ILE A 103 -8.45 14.22 4.19
C ILE A 103 -8.71 15.66 4.55
N HIS A 104 -7.68 16.33 5.05
CA HIS A 104 -7.69 17.73 5.43
C HIS A 104 -6.46 18.45 4.86
N GLU A 105 -6.65 19.15 3.73
CA GLU A 105 -5.60 19.87 3.01
C GLU A 105 -5.96 21.37 2.93
N GLY A 106 -5.46 22.17 3.85
CA GLY A 106 -5.86 23.58 3.97
C GLY A 106 -7.36 23.74 4.20
N SER A 107 -8.06 24.37 3.26
CA SER A 107 -9.53 24.50 3.26
C SER A 107 -10.26 23.35 2.56
N TYR A 108 -9.53 22.40 2.00
CA TYR A 108 -10.12 21.23 1.34
C TYR A 108 -10.32 20.12 2.38
N THR A 109 -11.54 19.58 2.42
CA THR A 109 -11.85 18.38 3.20
C THR A 109 -12.51 17.34 2.32
N PHE A 110 -12.16 16.07 2.52
CA PHE A 110 -12.73 14.97 1.77
C PHE A 110 -12.78 13.72 2.65
N ARG A 111 -13.94 13.06 2.66
CA ARG A 111 -14.14 11.78 3.32
C ARG A 111 -14.61 10.76 2.32
N SER A 112 -14.10 9.54 2.43
CA SER A 112 -14.60 8.44 1.62
C SER A 112 -14.61 7.13 2.41
N GLU A 113 -15.50 6.23 2.00
CA GLU A 113 -15.58 4.86 2.49
C GLU A 113 -15.91 3.92 1.33
N TYR A 114 -15.18 2.80 1.23
CA TYR A 114 -15.43 1.75 0.26
C TYR A 114 -15.65 0.44 1.00
N LEU A 115 -16.77 -0.22 0.71
CA LEU A 115 -17.14 -1.51 1.25
C LEU A 115 -17.12 -2.54 0.13
N TYR A 116 -16.26 -3.53 0.24
CA TYR A 116 -16.06 -4.55 -0.78
C TYR A 116 -16.97 -5.75 -0.53
N ASP A 117 -17.88 -6.00 -1.44
CA ASP A 117 -18.64 -7.25 -1.52
C ASP A 117 -17.96 -8.18 -2.52
N ARG A 118 -17.00 -8.93 -2.01
CA ARG A 118 -16.17 -9.82 -2.81
C ARG A 118 -16.94 -11.00 -3.39
N ALA A 119 -18.03 -11.42 -2.73
CA ALA A 119 -18.87 -12.52 -3.21
C ALA A 119 -19.63 -12.14 -4.48
N ASN A 120 -20.07 -10.89 -4.57
CA ASN A 120 -20.83 -10.38 -5.71
C ASN A 120 -19.95 -9.60 -6.71
N GLY A 121 -18.65 -9.45 -6.46
CA GLY A 121 -17.72 -8.74 -7.35
C GLY A 121 -18.03 -7.24 -7.45
N VAL A 122 -18.52 -6.63 -6.36
CA VAL A 122 -18.88 -5.20 -6.34
C VAL A 122 -18.20 -4.47 -5.19
N VAL A 123 -18.05 -3.16 -5.36
CA VAL A 123 -17.68 -2.23 -4.30
C VAL A 123 -18.75 -1.16 -4.16
N ASN A 124 -19.16 -0.90 -2.93
CA ASN A 124 -20.06 0.20 -2.58
C ASN A 124 -19.20 1.35 -2.05
N THR A 125 -19.17 2.46 -2.75
CA THR A 125 -18.40 3.65 -2.37
C THR A 125 -19.34 4.74 -1.88
N ARG A 126 -18.90 5.47 -0.86
CA ARG A 126 -19.52 6.71 -0.37
C ARG A 126 -18.43 7.74 -0.21
N TRP A 127 -18.72 8.99 -0.58
CA TRP A 127 -17.77 10.09 -0.42
C TRP A 127 -18.46 11.43 -0.25
N GLN A 128 -17.78 12.31 0.50
CA GLN A 128 -18.21 13.69 0.70
C GLN A 128 -17.03 14.63 0.49
N LYS A 129 -17.22 15.63 -0.36
CA LYS A 129 -16.23 16.66 -0.66
C LYS A 129 -16.65 17.97 -0.02
N LYS A 130 -15.86 18.50 0.91
CA LYS A 130 -16.19 19.71 1.68
C LYS A 130 -17.57 19.53 2.35
N GLN A 131 -18.41 20.54 2.26
CA GLN A 131 -19.78 20.53 2.79
C GLN A 131 -20.85 20.16 1.75
N LEU A 132 -20.44 19.63 0.60
CA LEU A 132 -21.38 19.13 -0.41
C LEU A 132 -22.13 17.90 0.11
N PRO A 133 -23.30 17.59 -0.43
CA PRO A 133 -24.00 16.36 -0.10
C PRO A 133 -23.14 15.10 -0.32
N GLU A 134 -23.28 14.11 0.55
CA GLU A 134 -22.66 12.81 0.35
C GLU A 134 -23.15 12.18 -0.95
N ARG A 135 -22.24 11.54 -1.66
CA ARG A 135 -22.51 10.77 -2.88
C ARG A 135 -22.17 9.31 -2.64
N SER A 136 -22.81 8.44 -3.38
CA SER A 136 -22.54 7.00 -3.33
C SER A 136 -22.63 6.40 -4.73
N LYS A 137 -21.92 5.28 -4.92
CA LYS A 137 -21.96 4.49 -6.16
C LYS A 137 -21.63 3.04 -5.86
N THR A 138 -22.31 2.12 -6.56
CA THR A 138 -21.94 0.72 -6.62
C THR A 138 -21.26 0.46 -7.96
N MET A 139 -20.09 -0.19 -7.94
CA MET A 139 -19.32 -0.49 -9.14
C MET A 139 -18.91 -1.94 -9.18
N GLN A 140 -18.86 -2.52 -10.38
CA GLN A 140 -18.27 -3.83 -10.61
C GLN A 140 -16.75 -3.72 -10.47
N ILE A 141 -16.16 -4.71 -9.82
CA ILE A 141 -14.71 -4.83 -9.65
C ILE A 141 -14.30 -6.29 -9.88
N SER A 142 -13.06 -6.48 -10.34
CA SER A 142 -12.46 -7.80 -10.36
C SER A 142 -12.10 -8.28 -8.94
N GLU A 143 -11.73 -9.55 -8.81
CA GLU A 143 -11.19 -10.07 -7.54
C GLU A 143 -9.94 -9.33 -7.05
N ARG A 144 -9.21 -8.68 -7.98
CA ARG A 144 -8.00 -7.90 -7.71
C ARG A 144 -8.27 -6.41 -7.51
N GLY A 145 -9.53 -5.97 -7.60
CA GLY A 145 -9.90 -4.57 -7.38
C GLY A 145 -9.59 -4.15 -5.95
N MET A 146 -8.90 -3.02 -5.79
CA MET A 146 -8.42 -2.52 -4.50
C MET A 146 -8.47 -0.99 -4.42
N ASP A 147 -8.35 -0.47 -3.23
CA ASP A 147 -8.19 0.95 -2.95
C ASP A 147 -6.71 1.39 -3.12
N PRO A 148 -6.45 2.72 -3.16
CA PRO A 148 -5.08 3.24 -3.33
C PRO A 148 -4.08 2.82 -2.24
N VAL A 149 -4.55 2.59 -1.00
CA VAL A 149 -3.68 2.19 0.11
C VAL A 149 -3.36 0.70 0.06
N SER A 150 -4.36 -0.13 -0.25
CA SER A 150 -4.17 -1.58 -0.42
C SER A 150 -3.21 -1.90 -1.55
N LEU A 151 -3.16 -1.05 -2.56
CA LEU A 151 -2.18 -1.14 -3.64
C LEU A 151 -0.73 -1.14 -3.13
N TYR A 152 -0.43 -0.27 -2.19
CA TYR A 152 0.87 -0.20 -1.53
C TYR A 152 1.26 -1.52 -0.85
N PHE A 153 0.27 -2.20 -0.25
CA PHE A 153 0.50 -3.46 0.45
C PHE A 153 0.45 -4.69 -0.47
N ASN A 154 -0.13 -4.56 -1.66
CA ASN A 154 -0.22 -5.68 -2.60
C ASN A 154 1.16 -6.19 -3.03
N LEU A 155 2.15 -5.30 -3.19
CA LEU A 155 3.53 -5.69 -3.50
C LEU A 155 4.17 -6.59 -2.42
N ARG A 156 3.68 -6.55 -1.20
CA ARG A 156 4.14 -7.44 -0.10
C ARG A 156 3.73 -8.89 -0.32
N SER A 157 2.65 -9.14 -1.06
CA SER A 157 2.17 -10.50 -1.34
C SER A 157 2.96 -11.21 -2.43
N GLU A 158 3.70 -10.46 -3.24
CA GLU A 158 4.45 -11.02 -4.36
C GLU A 158 5.78 -11.60 -3.91
N ALA A 159 6.15 -12.76 -4.44
CA ALA A 159 7.48 -13.31 -4.21
C ALA A 159 8.55 -12.42 -4.89
N SER A 160 9.66 -12.14 -4.19
CA SER A 160 10.71 -11.25 -4.72
C SER A 160 11.33 -11.76 -6.02
N ASN A 161 11.33 -13.07 -6.25
CA ASN A 161 11.82 -13.71 -7.47
C ASN A 161 10.79 -13.80 -8.59
N SER A 162 9.53 -13.40 -8.35
CA SER A 162 8.47 -13.41 -9.36
C SER A 162 8.55 -12.27 -10.37
N PHE A 163 9.38 -11.25 -10.09
CA PHE A 163 9.53 -10.09 -10.97
C PHE A 163 10.66 -10.27 -11.97
N ARG A 164 10.34 -10.05 -13.24
CA ARG A 164 11.32 -9.97 -14.33
C ARG A 164 11.53 -8.51 -14.73
N GLU A 165 12.77 -8.13 -14.96
CA GLU A 165 13.10 -6.76 -15.37
C GLU A 165 12.37 -6.39 -16.67
N GLY A 166 11.75 -5.20 -16.67
CA GLY A 166 10.90 -4.73 -17.76
C GLY A 166 9.45 -5.25 -17.73
N GLU A 167 9.14 -6.25 -16.88
CA GLU A 167 7.78 -6.77 -16.75
C GLU A 167 6.86 -5.72 -16.14
N SER A 168 5.71 -5.48 -16.80
CA SER A 168 4.63 -4.64 -16.31
C SER A 168 3.46 -5.47 -15.84
N ARG A 169 2.84 -5.07 -14.75
CA ARG A 169 1.58 -5.63 -14.23
C ARG A 169 0.59 -4.52 -13.98
N ARG A 170 -0.70 -4.83 -14.13
CA ARG A 170 -1.80 -3.90 -13.89
C ARG A 170 -2.60 -4.32 -12.68
N LEU A 171 -2.95 -3.34 -11.87
CA LEU A 171 -3.83 -3.49 -10.72
C LEU A 171 -5.04 -2.57 -10.89
N GLU A 172 -6.21 -3.11 -10.65
CA GLU A 172 -7.46 -2.37 -10.69
C GLU A 172 -7.62 -1.57 -9.41
N MET A 173 -7.85 -0.26 -9.56
CA MET A 173 -7.91 0.69 -8.45
C MET A 173 -9.24 1.41 -8.43
N VAL A 174 -9.94 1.31 -7.32
CA VAL A 174 -11.20 2.01 -7.05
C VAL A 174 -10.90 3.43 -6.57
N LEU A 175 -11.50 4.42 -7.23
CA LEU A 175 -11.44 5.84 -6.85
C LEU A 175 -12.86 6.40 -6.90
N GLU A 176 -13.41 6.77 -5.76
CA GLU A 176 -14.76 7.33 -5.58
C GLU A 176 -15.83 6.72 -6.50
N ASP A 177 -16.04 7.30 -7.67
CA ASP A 177 -17.08 6.94 -8.64
C ASP A 177 -16.55 6.24 -9.90
N THR A 178 -15.27 5.86 -9.90
CA THR A 178 -14.64 5.26 -11.08
C THR A 178 -13.65 4.16 -10.68
N VAL A 179 -13.42 3.25 -11.62
CA VAL A 179 -12.35 2.25 -11.53
C VAL A 179 -11.26 2.65 -12.51
N ARG A 180 -10.03 2.71 -12.04
CA ARG A 180 -8.84 2.99 -12.83
C ARG A 180 -7.84 1.85 -12.72
N TYR A 181 -6.74 1.95 -13.44
CA TYR A 181 -5.68 0.97 -13.38
C TYR A 181 -4.38 1.65 -12.96
N LEU A 182 -3.67 1.02 -12.03
CA LEU A 182 -2.26 1.29 -11.81
C LEU A 182 -1.45 0.29 -12.61
N GLU A 183 -0.57 0.75 -13.45
CA GLU A 183 0.49 -0.06 -14.03
C GLU A 183 1.76 0.13 -13.20
N PHE A 184 2.40 -0.96 -12.80
CA PHE A 184 3.72 -0.94 -12.22
C PHE A 184 4.66 -1.83 -13.03
N ARG A 185 5.85 -1.32 -13.29
CA ARG A 185 6.90 -1.99 -14.04
C ARG A 185 8.11 -2.20 -13.15
N PHE A 186 8.55 -3.43 -13.04
CA PHE A 186 9.79 -3.76 -12.34
C PHE A 186 10.99 -3.27 -13.15
N VAL A 187 11.82 -2.42 -12.55
CA VAL A 187 12.98 -1.81 -13.19
C VAL A 187 14.26 -2.62 -12.92
N GLY A 188 14.34 -3.26 -11.76
CA GLY A 188 15.51 -4.04 -11.35
C GLY A 188 15.78 -3.95 -9.86
N ARG A 189 16.91 -4.52 -9.47
CA ARG A 189 17.41 -4.50 -8.08
C ARG A 189 18.55 -3.48 -7.96
N GLU A 190 18.50 -2.67 -6.90
CA GLU A 190 19.58 -1.73 -6.61
C GLU A 190 19.75 -1.53 -5.10
N VAL A 191 20.91 -1.00 -4.72
CA VAL A 191 21.16 -0.57 -3.35
C VAL A 191 20.78 0.89 -3.21
N LYS A 192 19.72 1.16 -2.43
CA LYS A 192 19.23 2.53 -2.16
C LYS A 192 19.76 3.04 -0.83
N ARG A 193 20.39 4.22 -0.84
CA ARG A 193 20.76 4.91 0.40
C ARG A 193 19.59 5.70 0.93
N ILE A 194 19.26 5.46 2.20
CA ILE A 194 18.19 6.15 2.92
C ILE A 194 18.81 7.02 4.02
N PRO A 195 18.47 8.32 4.09
CA PRO A 195 19.01 9.23 5.11
C PRO A 195 18.81 8.68 6.53
N LYS A 196 19.86 8.69 7.34
CA LYS A 196 19.87 8.25 8.75
C LYS A 196 19.55 6.76 8.99
N MET A 197 19.13 6.02 7.96
CA MET A 197 18.77 4.60 8.06
C MET A 197 19.85 3.66 7.50
N GLY A 198 20.63 4.10 6.51
CA GLY A 198 21.69 3.31 5.91
C GLY A 198 21.42 2.94 4.45
N LYS A 199 21.94 1.79 4.02
CA LYS A 199 21.82 1.28 2.65
C LYS A 199 20.96 0.01 2.65
N PHE A 200 19.97 -0.05 1.78
CA PHE A 200 19.05 -1.17 1.65
C PHE A 200 19.17 -1.81 0.26
N ARG A 201 19.20 -3.12 0.18
CA ARG A 201 18.88 -3.84 -1.06
C ARG A 201 17.39 -3.61 -1.35
N THR A 202 17.07 -3.22 -2.57
CA THR A 202 15.71 -2.85 -2.94
C THR A 202 15.32 -3.39 -4.30
N LEU A 203 14.01 -3.61 -4.45
CA LEU A 203 13.31 -3.79 -5.72
C LEU A 203 12.75 -2.44 -6.12
N LYS A 204 13.10 -1.96 -7.33
CA LYS A 204 12.63 -0.69 -7.87
C LYS A 204 11.51 -0.91 -8.86
N PHE A 205 10.44 -0.15 -8.70
CA PHE A 205 9.32 -0.12 -9.63
C PHE A 205 9.08 1.32 -10.11
N LYS A 206 8.67 1.43 -11.37
CA LYS A 206 8.01 2.61 -11.92
C LYS A 206 6.53 2.36 -11.97
N CYS A 207 5.75 3.32 -11.50
CA CYS A 207 4.31 3.22 -11.37
C CYS A 207 3.63 4.37 -12.10
N GLN A 208 2.48 4.08 -12.73
CA GLN A 208 1.67 5.07 -13.41
C GLN A 208 0.19 4.76 -13.23
N ILE A 209 -0.61 5.81 -12.99
CA ILE A 209 -2.06 5.69 -12.92
C ILE A 209 -2.62 5.96 -14.32
N GLY A 210 -3.28 4.95 -14.91
CA GLY A 210 -3.98 5.08 -16.17
C GLY A 210 -5.32 5.80 -16.02
N THR A 211 -5.70 6.56 -17.06
CA THR A 211 -7.06 7.09 -17.19
C THR A 211 -8.00 6.04 -17.80
N SER A 212 -9.32 6.23 -17.69
CA SER A 212 -10.34 5.34 -18.26
C SER A 212 -10.22 5.18 -19.80
N ASP A 213 -9.60 6.13 -20.46
CA ASP A 213 -9.51 6.21 -21.93
C ASP A 213 -8.24 5.57 -22.51
N GLY A 214 -7.47 4.86 -21.69
CA GLY A 214 -6.24 4.17 -22.10
C GLY A 214 -4.99 4.68 -21.39
N PHE A 215 -3.89 3.91 -21.57
CA PHE A 215 -2.59 4.31 -21.05
C PHE A 215 -1.95 5.31 -22.00
N SER A 216 -2.01 6.54 -21.65
CA SER A 216 -1.11 7.55 -22.21
C SER A 216 -0.01 7.75 -21.17
N PHE A 217 1.16 7.14 -21.41
CA PHE A 217 2.38 7.50 -20.68
C PHE A 217 2.76 8.93 -21.13
N THR A 218 2.15 9.90 -20.49
CA THR A 218 2.63 11.29 -20.59
C THR A 218 3.78 11.44 -19.63
N ASP A 219 4.92 11.86 -20.13
CA ASP A 219 6.08 12.22 -19.33
C ASP A 219 5.65 13.11 -18.15
N GLY A 220 6.04 12.70 -16.94
CA GLY A 220 5.75 13.44 -15.71
C GLY A 220 4.62 12.89 -14.83
N THR A 221 3.95 11.79 -15.22
CA THR A 221 2.94 11.12 -14.38
C THR A 221 3.46 9.85 -13.70
N GLU A 222 4.66 9.41 -14.05
CA GLU A 222 5.32 8.26 -13.43
C GLU A 222 5.87 8.63 -12.05
N PHE A 223 5.61 7.79 -11.05
CA PHE A 223 6.35 7.82 -9.80
C PHE A 223 7.17 6.55 -9.63
N SER A 224 8.22 6.64 -8.84
CA SER A 224 9.09 5.49 -8.56
C SER A 224 8.96 5.08 -7.10
N ILE A 225 8.95 3.77 -6.84
CA ILE A 225 8.93 3.20 -5.51
C ILE A 225 10.05 2.17 -5.37
N TRP A 226 10.72 2.17 -4.23
CA TRP A 226 11.74 1.21 -3.83
C TRP A 226 11.24 0.48 -2.59
N ILE A 227 11.03 -0.83 -2.70
CA ILE A 227 10.66 -1.69 -1.58
C ILE A 227 11.86 -2.51 -1.12
N THR A 228 11.89 -2.95 0.12
CA THR A 228 12.95 -3.84 0.64
C THR A 228 12.97 -5.16 -0.15
N ASP A 229 14.19 -5.61 -0.51
CA ASP A 229 14.41 -6.93 -1.13
C ASP A 229 14.67 -7.96 -0.02
N ASP A 230 13.66 -8.16 0.82
CA ASP A 230 13.54 -9.15 1.88
C ASP A 230 12.07 -9.54 2.08
N ASP A 231 11.76 -10.39 3.05
CA ASP A 231 10.40 -10.88 3.28
C ASP A 231 9.44 -9.82 3.85
N ASN A 232 9.94 -8.69 4.36
CA ASN A 232 9.09 -7.59 4.83
C ASN A 232 8.48 -6.78 3.68
N LYS A 233 9.20 -6.56 2.58
CA LYS A 233 8.76 -5.87 1.34
C LYS A 233 8.01 -4.54 1.58
N PHE A 234 8.48 -3.74 2.51
CA PHE A 234 7.92 -2.41 2.71
C PHE A 234 8.68 -1.34 1.91
N PRO A 235 8.03 -0.28 1.46
CA PRO A 235 8.69 0.82 0.78
C PRO A 235 9.68 1.53 1.69
N VAL A 236 10.90 1.71 1.17
CA VAL A 236 11.93 2.52 1.84
C VAL A 236 12.08 3.90 1.22
N TYR A 237 11.68 4.04 -0.06
CA TYR A 237 11.75 5.31 -0.78
C TYR A 237 10.68 5.38 -1.85
N LEU A 238 10.06 6.55 -1.98
CA LEU A 238 9.14 6.89 -3.05
C LEU A 238 9.55 8.26 -3.60
N GLU A 239 9.48 8.43 -4.92
CA GLU A 239 9.73 9.70 -5.59
C GLU A 239 8.67 9.92 -6.67
N SER A 240 7.94 11.01 -6.54
CA SER A 240 6.92 11.44 -7.49
C SER A 240 7.30 12.80 -8.07
N PRO A 241 7.48 12.91 -9.40
CA PRO A 241 7.69 14.20 -10.02
C PRO A 241 6.46 15.06 -9.85
N ILE A 242 6.68 16.36 -9.70
CA ILE A 242 5.65 17.40 -9.74
C ILE A 242 6.07 18.46 -10.72
N ARG A 243 5.19 19.43 -11.00
CA ARG A 243 5.45 20.48 -12.00
C ARG A 243 6.82 21.16 -11.85
N ILE A 244 7.30 21.34 -10.61
CA ILE A 244 8.63 21.89 -10.32
C ILE A 244 9.27 21.02 -9.25
N GLY A 245 10.24 20.14 -9.67
CA GLY A 245 10.93 19.24 -8.76
C GLY A 245 10.22 17.91 -8.52
N SER A 246 10.37 17.36 -7.33
CA SER A 246 9.72 16.10 -6.91
C SER A 246 9.37 16.12 -5.42
N ILE A 247 8.35 15.33 -5.07
CA ILE A 247 8.07 14.94 -3.69
C ILE A 247 8.70 13.58 -3.46
N CYS A 248 9.47 13.47 -2.38
CA CYS A 248 10.10 12.23 -1.96
C CYS A 248 9.58 11.83 -0.58
N ALA A 249 9.25 10.54 -0.41
CA ALA A 249 9.03 9.97 0.91
C ALA A 249 10.08 8.90 1.18
N TYR A 250 10.66 8.87 2.38
CA TYR A 250 11.64 7.87 2.76
C TYR A 250 11.43 7.39 4.18
N ILE A 251 11.71 6.10 4.40
CA ILE A 251 11.60 5.48 5.72
C ILE A 251 12.55 6.14 6.70
N SER A 252 12.07 6.48 7.89
CA SER A 252 12.85 7.07 8.97
C SER A 252 12.87 6.20 10.23
N LYS A 253 11.88 5.30 10.35
CA LYS A 253 11.78 4.33 11.44
C LYS A 253 10.94 3.15 10.97
N CYS A 254 11.34 1.93 11.35
CA CYS A 254 10.56 0.71 11.22
C CYS A 254 10.70 -0.11 12.50
N THR A 255 9.59 -0.54 13.07
CA THR A 255 9.54 -1.37 14.28
C THR A 255 8.39 -2.37 14.19
N GLY A 256 8.45 -3.44 14.97
CA GLY A 256 7.42 -4.47 14.97
C GLY A 256 7.33 -5.25 13.66
N LEU A 257 8.43 -5.31 12.88
CA LEU A 257 8.48 -6.07 11.64
C LEU A 257 8.28 -7.55 11.91
N LYS A 258 7.63 -8.23 10.98
CA LYS A 258 7.40 -9.68 11.07
C LYS A 258 8.68 -10.48 10.86
N TYR A 259 9.53 -10.04 9.94
CA TYR A 259 10.74 -10.73 9.55
C TYR A 259 11.98 -9.88 9.88
N PRO A 260 13.16 -10.51 10.02
CA PRO A 260 14.42 -9.78 10.12
C PRO A 260 14.62 -8.83 8.95
N LEU A 261 15.23 -7.67 9.20
CA LEU A 261 15.51 -6.66 8.18
C LEU A 261 16.79 -7.01 7.40
N GLU A 262 16.71 -8.07 6.60
CA GLU A 262 17.87 -8.63 5.88
C GLU A 262 18.32 -7.75 4.70
N SER A 263 17.43 -6.90 4.20
CA SER A 263 17.75 -5.94 3.14
C SER A 263 18.70 -4.83 3.58
N LEU A 264 18.80 -4.55 4.88
CA LEU A 264 19.71 -3.53 5.42
C LEU A 264 21.16 -4.00 5.32
N VAL A 265 21.92 -3.44 4.37
CA VAL A 265 23.30 -3.87 4.06
C VAL A 265 24.31 -3.19 4.99
N LYS A 266 24.09 -1.90 5.34
CA LYS A 266 24.97 -1.10 6.18
C LYS A 266 24.22 0.11 6.74
N ARG A 267 24.39 0.36 8.02
CA ARG A 267 23.94 1.60 8.68
C ARG A 267 24.86 2.77 8.40
#